data_a0d3e5826f0b13ef1ef9ec4a62f3b97f
#
_entry.id   a0d3e5826f0b13ef1ef9ec4a62f3b97f
#
_cell.length_a   1.000
_cell.length_b   1.000
_cell.length_c   1.000
_cell.angle_alpha   90.00
_cell.angle_beta   90.00
_cell.angle_gamma   90.00
#
_symmetry.space_group_name_H-M   'P 1'
#
loop_
_entity.id
_entity.type
_entity.pdbx_description
1 polymer ?
#
loop_
_entity_poly.entity_id
_entity_poly.type
_entity_poly.pdbx_seq_one_letter_code
_entity_poly.pdbx_strand_id
1 'polypeptide(L)'
;MIKLLVGTSKNICVVGDDDQSIYSWRGADIQNILAFENDFPDVKIIKLEQNYRSTQIILDAANSVIKNNLSRKSKNLWTQSQSGSKIFFYQANTYTDEANFLASTILNNLDEFSYKDCAVLYRNNFLSRVIEDEFVKKTEKSIEKQKLI
;
A
#
# COMPACT_ATOMS: atom_id res chain seq x y z
N MET A 1 23.10 -20.15 2.49
CA MET A 1 24.10 -19.36 1.75
C MET A 1 24.63 -18.16 2.54
N ILE A 2 23.78 -17.28 3.07
CA ILE A 2 24.22 -16.09 3.88
C ILE A 2 25.13 -16.49 5.06
N LYS A 3 24.80 -17.54 5.82
CA LYS A 3 25.63 -18.05 6.91
C LYS A 3 27.07 -18.33 6.51
N LEU A 4 27.29 -18.85 5.30
CA LEU A 4 28.63 -19.17 4.80
C LEU A 4 29.44 -17.91 4.44
N LEU A 5 28.76 -16.86 4.03
CA LEU A 5 29.39 -15.58 3.66
C LEU A 5 29.76 -14.72 4.87
N VAL A 6 28.96 -14.80 5.93
CA VAL A 6 29.15 -13.97 7.14
C VAL A 6 30.38 -14.40 7.96
N GLY A 7 30.78 -15.67 7.86
CA GLY A 7 31.93 -16.19 8.56
C GLY A 7 31.87 -16.05 10.10
N THR A 8 33.02 -15.92 10.74
CA THR A 8 33.14 -15.81 12.20
C THR A 8 32.80 -14.43 12.75
N SER A 9 32.87 -13.39 11.93
CA SER A 9 32.60 -12.00 12.35
C SER A 9 31.16 -11.76 12.75
N LYS A 10 30.21 -12.54 12.18
CA LYS A 10 28.74 -12.39 12.35
C LYS A 10 28.23 -10.95 12.14
N ASN A 11 28.99 -10.12 11.44
CA ASN A 11 28.61 -8.75 11.15
C ASN A 11 27.63 -8.74 9.98
N ILE A 12 26.36 -8.82 10.29
CA ILE A 12 25.27 -8.88 9.33
C ILE A 12 24.09 -8.04 9.82
N CYS A 13 23.50 -7.28 8.91
CA CYS A 13 22.22 -6.61 9.10
C CYS A 13 21.25 -7.05 8.01
N VAL A 14 20.06 -7.45 8.40
CA VAL A 14 18.97 -7.77 7.47
C VAL A 14 17.79 -6.87 7.75
N VAL A 15 17.13 -6.45 6.69
CA VAL A 15 15.92 -5.60 6.76
C VAL A 15 14.82 -6.28 5.96
N GLY A 16 13.61 -6.27 6.49
CA GLY A 16 12.47 -6.84 5.80
C GLY A 16 11.17 -6.45 6.48
N ASP A 17 10.08 -6.80 5.81
CA ASP A 17 8.73 -6.58 6.30
C ASP A 17 7.91 -7.85 6.04
N ASP A 18 7.60 -8.57 7.11
CA ASP A 18 6.83 -9.81 7.07
C ASP A 18 5.40 -9.59 6.57
N ASP A 19 4.81 -8.43 6.82
CA ASP A 19 3.47 -8.09 6.37
C ASP A 19 3.40 -7.76 4.86
N GLN A 20 4.55 -7.52 4.20
CA GLN A 20 4.64 -7.24 2.76
C GLN A 20 5.12 -8.43 1.92
N SER A 21 5.08 -9.64 2.46
CA SER A 21 5.48 -10.86 1.74
C SER A 21 4.40 -11.31 0.76
N ILE A 22 4.29 -10.61 -0.39
CA ILE A 22 3.25 -10.82 -1.41
C ILE A 22 3.69 -11.72 -2.58
N TYR A 23 4.91 -12.25 -2.55
CA TYR A 23 5.48 -13.08 -3.62
C TYR A 23 5.65 -14.56 -3.25
N SER A 24 4.91 -15.08 -2.26
CA SER A 24 4.97 -16.50 -1.88
C SER A 24 4.66 -17.44 -3.05
N TRP A 25 3.74 -17.05 -3.93
CA TRP A 25 3.40 -17.77 -5.15
C TRP A 25 4.53 -17.81 -6.21
N ARG A 26 5.58 -16.99 -6.04
CA ARG A 26 6.81 -17.00 -6.84
C ARG A 26 7.98 -17.63 -6.09
N GLY A 27 7.73 -18.35 -5.00
CA GLY A 27 8.76 -19.02 -4.20
C GLY A 27 9.44 -18.13 -3.15
N ALA A 28 8.92 -16.93 -2.87
CA ALA A 28 9.40 -16.17 -1.72
C ALA A 28 8.93 -16.84 -0.42
N ASP A 29 9.88 -17.05 0.49
CA ASP A 29 9.62 -17.68 1.78
C ASP A 29 9.84 -16.66 2.91
N ILE A 30 8.75 -16.30 3.56
CA ILE A 30 8.73 -15.40 4.72
C ILE A 30 9.52 -15.98 5.91
N GLN A 31 9.68 -17.32 5.97
CA GLN A 31 10.42 -17.97 7.06
C GLN A 31 11.90 -17.54 7.08
N ASN A 32 12.44 -17.10 5.95
CA ASN A 32 13.81 -16.60 5.89
C ASN A 32 14.04 -15.40 6.84
N ILE A 33 13.05 -14.56 7.08
CA ILE A 33 13.16 -13.44 8.02
C ILE A 33 12.62 -13.80 9.40
N LEU A 34 11.52 -14.57 9.47
CA LEU A 34 10.93 -14.96 10.75
C LEU A 34 11.85 -15.87 11.57
N ALA A 35 12.55 -16.80 10.89
CA ALA A 35 13.45 -17.74 11.50
C ALA A 35 14.91 -17.25 11.60
N PHE A 36 15.19 -15.99 11.24
CA PHE A 36 16.55 -15.45 11.25
C PHE A 36 17.23 -15.57 12.63
N GLU A 37 16.46 -15.41 13.71
CA GLU A 37 16.95 -15.55 15.09
C GLU A 37 17.45 -16.97 15.40
N ASN A 38 16.87 -17.99 14.77
CA ASN A 38 17.31 -19.38 14.93
C ASN A 38 18.72 -19.59 14.37
N ASP A 39 19.05 -18.83 13.34
CA ASP A 39 20.34 -18.87 12.67
C ASP A 39 21.40 -17.98 13.35
N PHE A 40 20.96 -16.92 14.01
CA PHE A 40 21.78 -15.92 14.69
C PHE A 40 21.18 -15.61 16.07
N PRO A 41 21.44 -16.44 17.11
CA PRO A 41 20.78 -16.31 18.43
C PRO A 41 21.02 -14.98 19.15
N ASP A 42 22.14 -14.32 18.84
CA ASP A 42 22.53 -13.05 19.49
C ASP A 42 22.05 -11.82 18.70
N VAL A 43 21.12 -11.99 17.74
CA VAL A 43 20.67 -10.89 16.89
C VAL A 43 19.86 -9.88 17.68
N LYS A 44 20.12 -8.59 17.44
CA LYS A 44 19.31 -7.50 17.94
C LYS A 44 18.21 -7.17 16.95
N ILE A 45 16.96 -7.29 17.38
CA ILE A 45 15.79 -6.94 16.57
C ILE A 45 15.36 -5.53 16.90
N ILE A 46 15.22 -4.72 15.85
CA ILE A 46 14.72 -3.36 15.94
C ILE A 46 13.46 -3.28 15.07
N LYS A 47 12.31 -2.93 15.67
CA LYS A 47 11.06 -2.72 14.95
C LYS A 47 10.94 -1.25 14.58
N LEU A 48 10.74 -0.98 13.28
CA LEU A 48 10.49 0.36 12.78
C LEU A 48 8.97 0.57 12.71
N GLU A 49 8.38 1.07 13.79
CA GLU A 49 6.93 1.20 13.94
C GLU A 49 6.43 2.62 13.64
N GLN A 50 7.29 3.62 13.69
CA GLN A 50 6.91 4.98 13.34
C GLN A 50 6.80 5.14 11.82
N ASN A 51 5.62 5.58 11.37
CA ASN A 51 5.32 5.87 9.98
C ASN A 51 5.32 7.39 9.75
N TYR A 52 5.95 7.82 8.64
CA TYR A 52 6.10 9.24 8.27
C TYR A 52 5.30 9.58 7.00
N ARG A 53 4.59 8.60 6.43
CA ARG A 53 3.87 8.76 5.16
C ARG A 53 2.39 9.03 5.36
N SER A 54 1.76 8.32 6.28
CA SER A 54 0.31 8.24 6.41
C SER A 54 -0.20 8.88 7.69
N THR A 55 -1.45 9.32 7.67
CA THR A 55 -2.16 9.77 8.86
C THR A 55 -2.56 8.61 9.76
N GLN A 56 -2.86 8.86 11.03
CA GLN A 56 -3.21 7.82 11.99
C GLN A 56 -4.47 7.03 11.56
N ILE A 57 -5.45 7.68 10.95
CA ILE A 57 -6.68 7.02 10.45
C ILE A 57 -6.35 5.91 9.44
N ILE A 58 -5.43 6.18 8.52
CA ILE A 58 -4.96 5.20 7.53
C ILE A 58 -4.22 4.05 8.22
N LEU A 59 -3.35 4.37 9.19
CA LEU A 59 -2.60 3.37 9.92
C LEU A 59 -3.50 2.49 10.79
N ASP A 60 -4.53 3.05 11.40
CA ASP A 60 -5.50 2.29 12.22
C ASP A 60 -6.26 1.27 11.35
N ALA A 61 -6.66 1.68 10.15
CA ALA A 61 -7.29 0.77 9.18
C ALA A 61 -6.31 -0.33 8.73
N ALA A 62 -5.07 0.03 8.39
CA ALA A 62 -4.03 -0.92 8.01
C ALA A 62 -3.71 -1.91 9.15
N ASN A 63 -3.52 -1.41 10.37
CA ASN A 63 -3.28 -2.23 11.55
C ASN A 63 -4.45 -3.19 11.82
N SER A 64 -5.70 -2.75 11.58
CA SER A 64 -6.89 -3.58 11.76
C SER A 64 -6.96 -4.72 10.75
N VAL A 65 -6.61 -4.47 9.50
CA VAL A 65 -6.55 -5.50 8.45
C VAL A 65 -5.45 -6.51 8.74
N ILE A 66 -4.25 -6.02 9.07
CA ILE A 66 -3.07 -6.88 9.22
C ILE A 66 -3.11 -7.75 10.48
N LYS A 67 -3.91 -7.40 11.48
CA LYS A 67 -4.14 -8.24 12.69
C LYS A 67 -4.68 -9.64 12.36
N ASN A 68 -5.31 -9.82 11.20
CA ASN A 68 -5.80 -11.13 10.75
C ASN A 68 -4.67 -12.08 10.32
N ASN A 69 -3.46 -11.58 10.09
CA ASN A 69 -2.29 -12.41 9.79
C ASN A 69 -1.74 -13.02 11.08
N LEU A 70 -1.81 -14.34 11.20
CA LEU A 70 -1.35 -15.07 12.38
C LEU A 70 0.17 -15.28 12.41
N SER A 71 0.79 -15.43 11.25
CA SER A 71 2.24 -15.72 11.09
C SER A 71 3.03 -14.43 10.87
N ARG A 72 3.19 -13.63 11.94
CA ARG A 72 3.93 -12.36 11.87
C ARG A 72 4.64 -12.02 13.19
N LYS A 73 5.69 -11.22 13.11
CA LYS A 73 6.25 -10.52 14.27
C LYS A 73 5.40 -9.29 14.54
N SER A 74 4.58 -9.32 15.60
CA SER A 74 3.63 -8.24 15.89
C SER A 74 4.34 -6.88 15.94
N LYS A 75 3.88 -5.95 15.12
CA LYS A 75 4.24 -4.53 15.13
C LYS A 75 2.96 -3.71 15.01
N ASN A 76 2.97 -2.49 15.50
CA ASN A 76 1.83 -1.57 15.43
C ASN A 76 2.32 -0.25 14.89
N LEU A 77 1.90 0.07 13.66
CA LEU A 77 2.31 1.31 13.03
C LEU A 77 1.60 2.50 13.69
N TRP A 78 2.36 3.54 13.97
CA TRP A 78 1.89 4.80 14.53
C TRP A 78 2.56 5.99 13.84
N THR A 79 1.97 7.17 13.96
CA THR A 79 2.51 8.41 13.37
C THR A 79 2.32 9.60 14.28
N GLN A 80 3.14 10.62 14.08
CA GLN A 80 2.97 11.96 14.67
C GLN A 80 2.23 12.92 13.72
N SER A 81 1.88 12.46 12.52
CA SER A 81 1.10 13.26 11.58
C SER A 81 -0.27 13.58 12.15
N GLN A 82 -0.77 14.76 11.79
CA GLN A 82 -2.14 15.19 12.16
C GLN A 82 -3.17 14.20 11.62
N SER A 83 -4.33 14.15 12.27
CA SER A 83 -5.47 13.38 11.79
C SER A 83 -5.86 13.87 10.39
N GLY A 84 -5.95 12.95 9.42
CA GLY A 84 -6.40 13.25 8.07
C GLY A 84 -7.89 13.05 7.87
N SER A 85 -8.32 13.14 6.63
CA SER A 85 -9.70 12.84 6.23
C SER A 85 -10.06 11.38 6.55
N LYS A 86 -11.33 11.14 6.80
CA LYS A 86 -11.86 9.78 7.01
C LYS A 86 -11.72 8.96 5.74
N ILE A 87 -11.51 7.64 5.91
CA ILE A 87 -11.57 6.70 4.81
C ILE A 87 -13.00 6.62 4.30
N PHE A 88 -13.17 6.78 2.99
CA PHE A 88 -14.47 6.66 2.34
C PHE A 88 -14.59 5.27 1.71
N PHE A 89 -15.74 4.63 1.90
CA PHE A 89 -16.08 3.35 1.28
C PHE A 89 -17.22 3.56 0.28
N TYR A 90 -17.01 3.06 -0.94
CA TYR A 90 -18.02 3.06 -1.99
C TYR A 90 -18.17 1.67 -2.58
N GLN A 91 -19.41 1.18 -2.68
CA GLN A 91 -19.73 -0.09 -3.31
C GLN A 91 -20.47 0.18 -4.61
N ALA A 92 -19.82 -0.11 -5.73
CA ALA A 92 -20.39 0.00 -7.07
C ALA A 92 -21.16 -1.28 -7.44
N ASN A 93 -22.13 -1.15 -8.36
CA ASN A 93 -22.84 -2.31 -8.91
C ASN A 93 -22.09 -2.94 -10.09
N THR A 94 -21.32 -2.15 -10.83
CA THR A 94 -20.53 -2.59 -11.98
C THR A 94 -19.12 -2.01 -11.95
N TYR A 95 -18.20 -2.61 -12.69
CA TYR A 95 -16.84 -2.08 -12.87
C TYR A 95 -16.85 -0.67 -13.52
N THR A 96 -17.81 -0.41 -14.40
CA THR A 96 -17.97 0.90 -15.02
C THR A 96 -18.43 1.95 -14.00
N ASP A 97 -19.34 1.61 -13.10
CA ASP A 97 -19.78 2.50 -12.02
C ASP A 97 -18.63 2.82 -11.06
N GLU A 98 -17.80 1.80 -10.72
CA GLU A 98 -16.60 1.97 -9.91
C GLU A 98 -15.61 2.94 -10.58
N ALA A 99 -15.27 2.70 -11.84
CA ALA A 99 -14.37 3.55 -12.62
C ALA A 99 -14.91 4.99 -12.78
N ASN A 100 -16.22 5.12 -13.01
CA ASN A 100 -16.91 6.41 -13.08
C ASN A 100 -16.83 7.18 -11.76
N PHE A 101 -17.05 6.51 -10.63
CA PHE A 101 -16.90 7.08 -9.29
C PHE A 101 -15.47 7.56 -9.05
N LEU A 102 -14.46 6.72 -9.34
CA LEU A 102 -13.05 7.06 -9.20
C LEU A 102 -12.68 8.30 -10.01
N ALA A 103 -13.01 8.30 -11.30
CA ALA A 103 -12.71 9.41 -12.19
C ALA A 103 -13.40 10.71 -11.74
N SER A 104 -14.68 10.63 -11.32
CA SER A 104 -15.40 11.79 -10.80
C SER A 104 -14.79 12.34 -9.52
N THR A 105 -14.43 11.46 -8.60
CA THR A 105 -13.84 11.85 -7.32
C THR A 105 -12.52 12.59 -7.53
N ILE A 106 -11.66 12.09 -8.41
CA ILE A 106 -10.37 12.74 -8.70
C ILE A 106 -10.61 14.09 -9.39
N LEU A 107 -11.45 14.14 -10.43
CA LEU A 107 -11.71 15.36 -11.17
C LEU A 107 -12.33 16.47 -10.29
N ASN A 108 -13.22 16.12 -9.37
CA ASN A 108 -13.89 17.09 -8.50
C ASN A 108 -12.98 17.65 -7.38
N ASN A 109 -11.80 17.07 -7.17
CA ASN A 109 -10.87 17.50 -6.12
C ASN A 109 -9.55 18.05 -6.69
N LEU A 110 -9.48 18.35 -7.99
CA LEU A 110 -8.26 18.89 -8.62
C LEU A 110 -7.90 20.32 -8.15
N ASP A 111 -8.78 20.99 -7.45
CA ASP A 111 -8.49 22.28 -6.81
C ASP A 111 -7.61 22.10 -5.55
N GLU A 112 -7.65 20.93 -4.92
CA GLU A 112 -6.88 20.62 -3.71
C GLU A 112 -5.58 19.88 -4.01
N PHE A 113 -5.54 19.07 -5.08
CA PHE A 113 -4.37 18.27 -5.47
C PHE A 113 -4.31 18.07 -6.99
N SER A 114 -3.16 17.65 -7.51
CA SER A 114 -2.98 17.38 -8.93
C SER A 114 -3.03 15.87 -9.22
N TYR A 115 -3.17 15.50 -10.50
CA TYR A 115 -3.19 14.08 -10.91
C TYR A 115 -1.98 13.28 -10.42
N LYS A 116 -0.79 13.90 -10.37
CA LYS A 116 0.44 13.25 -9.87
C LYS A 116 0.39 12.86 -8.38
N ASP A 117 -0.53 13.47 -7.63
CA ASP A 117 -0.69 13.22 -6.21
C ASP A 117 -1.69 12.09 -5.94
N CYS A 118 -2.33 11.56 -7.00
CA CYS A 118 -3.33 10.50 -6.93
C CYS A 118 -2.74 9.17 -7.40
N ALA A 119 -3.15 8.09 -6.74
CA ALA A 119 -2.85 6.73 -7.19
C ALA A 119 -4.12 5.87 -7.10
N VAL A 120 -4.39 5.10 -8.15
CA VAL A 120 -5.47 4.10 -8.16
C VAL A 120 -4.84 2.72 -8.13
N LEU A 121 -5.16 1.96 -7.09
CA LEU A 121 -4.67 0.60 -6.89
C LEU A 121 -5.80 -0.39 -7.19
N TYR A 122 -5.50 -1.41 -7.98
CA TYR A 122 -6.46 -2.45 -8.36
C TYR A 122 -5.84 -3.85 -8.22
N ARG A 123 -6.68 -4.84 -7.98
CA ARG A 123 -6.24 -6.22 -7.76
C ARG A 123 -5.78 -6.91 -9.03
N ASN A 124 -6.45 -6.68 -10.17
CA ASN A 124 -6.26 -7.38 -11.43
C ASN A 124 -6.01 -6.40 -12.57
N ASN A 125 -5.03 -6.68 -13.40
CA ASN A 125 -4.63 -5.81 -14.51
C ASN A 125 -5.74 -5.53 -15.53
N PHE A 126 -6.73 -6.42 -15.70
CA PHE A 126 -7.83 -6.17 -16.63
C PHE A 126 -8.70 -4.97 -16.24
N LEU A 127 -8.71 -4.59 -14.95
CA LEU A 127 -9.46 -3.43 -14.45
C LEU A 127 -8.86 -2.11 -14.92
N SER A 128 -7.57 -2.07 -15.24
CA SER A 128 -6.90 -0.83 -15.70
C SER A 128 -7.59 -0.24 -16.91
N ARG A 129 -7.97 -1.09 -17.88
CA ARG A 129 -8.60 -0.64 -19.12
C ARG A 129 -9.95 0.06 -18.89
N VAL A 130 -10.79 -0.52 -18.02
CA VAL A 130 -12.10 0.08 -17.70
C VAL A 130 -11.92 1.43 -17.02
N ILE A 131 -10.93 1.53 -16.12
CA ILE A 131 -10.60 2.77 -15.42
C ILE A 131 -10.08 3.81 -16.40
N GLU A 132 -9.13 3.45 -17.27
CA GLU A 132 -8.55 4.35 -18.28
C GLU A 132 -9.62 4.90 -19.24
N ASP A 133 -10.50 4.02 -19.76
CA ASP A 133 -11.59 4.40 -20.66
C ASP A 133 -12.53 5.42 -20.02
N GLU A 134 -12.88 5.26 -18.74
CA GLU A 134 -13.75 6.22 -18.04
C GLU A 134 -13.05 7.56 -17.73
N PHE A 135 -11.75 7.54 -17.43
CA PHE A 135 -10.97 8.77 -17.27
C PHE A 135 -10.91 9.56 -18.57
N VAL A 136 -10.62 8.92 -19.71
CA VAL A 136 -10.61 9.57 -21.04
C VAL A 136 -11.95 10.21 -21.33
N LYS A 137 -13.05 9.46 -21.24
CA LYS A 137 -14.41 9.99 -21.50
C LYS A 137 -14.76 11.21 -20.65
N LYS A 138 -14.37 11.21 -19.38
CA LYS A 138 -14.68 12.33 -18.47
C LYS A 138 -13.82 13.54 -18.71
N THR A 139 -12.54 13.33 -19.02
CA THR A 139 -11.62 14.42 -19.34
C THR A 139 -12.05 15.12 -20.62
N GLU A 140 -12.43 14.39 -21.67
CA GLU A 140 -12.96 14.95 -22.91
C GLU A 140 -14.22 15.79 -22.66
N LYS A 141 -15.19 15.26 -21.90
CA LYS A 141 -16.41 16.00 -21.54
C LYS A 141 -16.13 17.27 -20.72
N SER A 142 -15.11 17.26 -19.89
CA SER A 142 -14.70 18.43 -19.11
C SER A 142 -14.11 19.51 -20.01
N ILE A 143 -13.26 19.13 -20.97
CA ILE A 143 -12.67 20.06 -21.94
C ILE A 143 -13.74 20.65 -22.87
N GLU A 144 -14.70 19.86 -23.32
CA GLU A 144 -15.81 20.35 -24.15
C GLU A 144 -16.66 21.41 -23.41
N LYS A 145 -16.96 21.17 -22.12
CA LYS A 145 -17.68 22.15 -21.30
C LYS A 145 -16.93 23.48 -21.14
N GLN A 146 -15.61 23.44 -21.00
CA GLN A 146 -14.80 24.65 -20.87
C GLN A 146 -14.68 25.44 -22.18
N LYS A 147 -14.90 24.82 -23.35
CA LYS A 147 -14.92 25.50 -24.67
C LYS A 147 -16.26 26.15 -25.02
N LEU A 148 -17.31 25.86 -24.24
CA LEU A 148 -18.68 26.38 -24.46
C LEU A 148 -19.01 27.60 -23.57
N ILE A 149 -18.05 28.07 -22.77
CA ILE A 149 -18.10 29.29 -21.97
C ILE A 149 -17.15 30.34 -22.56
#